data_1e2225b44583e12a1815721439e2780e
#
_entry.id   1e2225b44583e12a1815721439e2780e
#
_cell.length_a   1.000
_cell.length_b   1.000
_cell.length_c   1.000
_cell.angle_alpha   90.00
_cell.angle_beta   90.00
_cell.angle_gamma   90.00
#
_symmetry.space_group_name_H-M   'P 1'
#
loop_
_entity.id
_entity.type
_entity.pdbx_description
1 polymer ?
#
loop_
_entity_poly.entity_id
_entity_poly.type
_entity_poly.pdbx_seq_one_letter_code
_entity_poly.pdbx_strand_id
1 'polypeptide(L)'
;MENINEYKICKADPEEWARYHAIYRLTKFNEWMSLSFKSDIDRYAKTNFCYWVILDNKRVGGAFIKPNIFKCIFTIPPFHNHNELIKVLTLYVATISDKCNSIVVPDADINDIDYYKNSGFCLERIDKLMICPTNESDITLKERYKFMFPRREHAEEMAHLYFETYSNNNLQYIATQSYEFQVSSVQVFFDHIKSMNVTNEWSTLVYDKVTKKFIGACTVSLVNDLPYVLDFVVHPDFQRKGLASMMMQRTLKLFFNSYPAIRLNVTEGNDAEAFYDKLGFISLSRKGYMSKLI
;
A
#
# COMPACT_ATOMS: atom_id res chain seq x y z
N MET A 1 25.34 -16.03 22.56
CA MET A 1 25.09 -16.27 21.11
C MET A 1 24.10 -17.41 21.04
N GLU A 2 22.82 -17.12 20.89
CA GLU A 2 21.81 -18.15 20.71
C GLU A 2 21.99 -18.79 19.34
N ASN A 3 21.82 -20.09 19.28
CA ASN A 3 22.18 -20.94 18.12
C ASN A 3 21.15 -20.75 16.99
N ILE A 4 21.45 -19.89 16.03
CA ILE A 4 20.63 -19.68 14.80
C ILE A 4 20.46 -21.01 14.03
N ASN A 5 21.30 -22.00 14.25
CA ASN A 5 21.27 -23.33 13.60
C ASN A 5 20.06 -24.21 13.98
N GLU A 6 19.25 -23.82 14.96
CA GLU A 6 18.08 -24.58 15.42
C GLU A 6 16.80 -24.22 14.66
N TYR A 7 16.79 -23.08 13.95
CA TYR A 7 15.63 -22.67 13.14
C TYR A 7 15.62 -23.30 11.76
N LYS A 8 14.45 -23.76 11.36
CA LYS A 8 14.17 -24.25 10.01
C LYS A 8 13.12 -23.38 9.34
N ILE A 9 13.37 -22.98 8.11
CA ILE A 9 12.39 -22.30 7.25
C ILE A 9 11.95 -23.30 6.20
N CYS A 10 10.65 -23.61 6.18
CA CYS A 10 10.07 -24.55 5.24
C CYS A 10 8.82 -23.99 4.58
N LYS A 11 8.55 -24.47 3.37
CA LYS A 11 7.31 -24.11 2.67
C LYS A 11 6.09 -24.50 3.48
N ALA A 12 5.12 -23.62 3.53
CA ALA A 12 3.83 -23.83 4.18
C ALA A 12 2.78 -24.29 3.16
N ASP A 13 1.77 -24.99 3.63
CA ASP A 13 0.49 -25.03 2.93
C ASP A 13 -0.09 -23.60 2.90
N PRO A 14 -0.37 -23.04 1.72
CA PRO A 14 -0.72 -21.62 1.61
C PRO A 14 -2.07 -21.29 2.27
N GLU A 15 -3.03 -22.19 2.25
CA GLU A 15 -4.35 -21.97 2.84
C GLU A 15 -4.27 -21.98 4.37
N GLU A 16 -3.55 -22.93 4.94
CA GLU A 16 -3.30 -22.99 6.38
C GLU A 16 -2.51 -21.77 6.85
N TRP A 17 -1.44 -21.40 6.15
CA TRP A 17 -0.64 -20.23 6.45
C TRP A 17 -1.47 -18.94 6.43
N ALA A 18 -2.34 -18.79 5.42
CA ALA A 18 -3.19 -17.60 5.28
C ALA A 18 -4.15 -17.43 6.48
N ARG A 19 -4.67 -18.53 7.04
CA ARG A 19 -5.50 -18.50 8.26
C ARG A 19 -4.69 -18.03 9.48
N TYR A 20 -3.47 -18.53 9.65
CA TYR A 20 -2.58 -18.08 10.72
C TYR A 20 -2.18 -16.62 10.56
N HIS A 21 -1.87 -16.17 9.34
CA HIS A 21 -1.60 -14.78 9.03
C HIS A 21 -2.79 -13.88 9.41
N ALA A 22 -4.01 -14.26 9.06
CA ALA A 22 -5.20 -13.51 9.43
C ALA A 22 -5.35 -13.38 10.95
N ILE A 23 -5.10 -14.46 11.71
CA ILE A 23 -5.23 -14.46 13.16
C ILE A 23 -4.11 -13.66 13.84
N TYR A 24 -2.85 -13.92 13.49
CA TYR A 24 -1.70 -13.42 14.28
C TYR A 24 -1.11 -12.12 13.77
N ARG A 25 -1.43 -11.71 12.54
CA ARG A 25 -0.97 -10.45 11.99
C ARG A 25 -2.09 -9.41 11.83
N LEU A 26 -3.14 -9.73 11.08
CA LEU A 26 -4.16 -8.72 10.76
C LEU A 26 -4.89 -8.23 12.00
N THR A 27 -5.17 -9.12 12.96
CA THR A 27 -5.81 -8.70 14.21
C THR A 27 -4.88 -7.87 15.10
N LYS A 28 -3.57 -8.14 15.08
CA LYS A 28 -2.58 -7.38 15.85
C LYS A 28 -2.54 -5.91 15.43
N PHE A 29 -2.61 -5.64 14.14
CA PHE A 29 -2.50 -4.28 13.63
C PHE A 29 -3.83 -3.54 13.57
N ASN A 30 -4.94 -4.21 13.87
CA ASN A 30 -6.30 -3.66 13.71
C ASN A 30 -6.46 -2.98 12.34
N GLU A 31 -5.84 -3.58 11.33
CA GLU A 31 -5.90 -3.07 9.98
C GLU A 31 -7.25 -3.43 9.39
N TRP A 32 -8.11 -2.47 9.23
CA TRP A 32 -9.37 -2.62 8.49
C TRP A 32 -9.07 -2.81 6.99
N MET A 33 -8.34 -3.90 6.71
CA MET A 33 -7.89 -4.21 5.36
C MET A 33 -8.99 -4.82 4.51
N SER A 34 -10.01 -5.43 5.14
CA SER A 34 -11.15 -6.00 4.44
C SER A 34 -12.39 -6.05 5.33
N LEU A 35 -13.56 -6.16 4.73
CA LEU A 35 -14.82 -6.42 5.44
C LEU A 35 -14.89 -7.85 5.99
N SER A 36 -14.06 -8.74 5.48
CA SER A 36 -13.88 -10.10 5.98
C SER A 36 -12.44 -10.56 5.77
N PHE A 37 -11.96 -11.49 6.58
CA PHE A 37 -10.64 -12.12 6.41
C PHE A 37 -10.56 -13.02 5.16
N LYS A 38 -11.68 -13.29 4.52
CA LYS A 38 -11.74 -14.20 3.37
C LYS A 38 -10.88 -13.71 2.21
N SER A 39 -10.92 -12.44 1.86
CA SER A 39 -10.14 -11.88 0.76
C SER A 39 -8.63 -11.99 1.00
N ASP A 40 -8.18 -11.83 2.24
CA ASP A 40 -6.77 -12.03 2.59
C ASP A 40 -6.37 -13.51 2.55
N ILE A 41 -7.22 -14.38 3.08
CA ILE A 41 -7.01 -15.83 3.01
C ILE A 41 -6.92 -16.26 1.54
N ASP A 42 -7.89 -15.87 0.70
CA ASP A 42 -7.93 -16.23 -0.73
C ASP A 42 -6.72 -15.71 -1.50
N ARG A 43 -6.18 -14.55 -1.11
CA ARG A 43 -4.97 -13.95 -1.70
C ARG A 43 -3.75 -14.83 -1.50
N TYR A 44 -3.51 -15.26 -0.26
CA TYR A 44 -2.31 -16.01 0.08
C TYR A 44 -2.47 -17.51 -0.22
N ALA A 45 -3.66 -18.07 -0.11
CA ALA A 45 -3.95 -19.47 -0.45
C ALA A 45 -3.61 -19.85 -1.90
N LYS A 46 -3.54 -18.86 -2.80
CA LYS A 46 -3.20 -19.04 -4.22
C LYS A 46 -1.71 -18.83 -4.53
N THR A 47 -0.85 -18.71 -3.51
CA THR A 47 0.58 -18.43 -3.71
C THR A 47 1.47 -19.56 -3.24
N ASN A 48 2.68 -19.67 -3.82
CA ASN A 48 3.70 -20.64 -3.41
C ASN A 48 4.82 -19.98 -2.57
N PHE A 49 4.55 -18.83 -1.94
CA PHE A 49 5.56 -18.02 -1.27
C PHE A 49 5.36 -17.94 0.25
N CYS A 50 4.46 -18.73 0.79
CA CYS A 50 4.21 -18.83 2.22
C CYS A 50 5.18 -19.80 2.88
N TYR A 51 5.80 -19.39 3.99
CA TYR A 51 6.81 -20.17 4.70
C TYR A 51 6.55 -20.17 6.20
N TRP A 52 6.74 -21.33 6.83
CA TRP A 52 6.79 -21.48 8.28
C TRP A 52 8.21 -21.27 8.78
N VAL A 53 8.32 -20.67 9.96
CA VAL A 53 9.54 -20.69 10.77
C VAL A 53 9.32 -21.69 11.89
N ILE A 54 10.23 -22.66 11.98
CA ILE A 54 10.17 -23.79 12.90
C ILE A 54 11.34 -23.69 13.88
N LEU A 55 11.07 -23.82 15.17
CA LEU A 55 12.05 -23.97 16.23
C LEU A 55 11.63 -25.18 17.07
N ASP A 56 12.55 -26.09 17.39
CA ASP A 56 12.27 -27.31 18.18
C ASP A 56 11.06 -28.12 17.66
N ASN A 57 10.98 -28.28 16.35
CA ASN A 57 9.87 -28.94 15.65
C ASN A 57 8.48 -28.27 15.86
N LYS A 58 8.43 -27.02 16.38
CA LYS A 58 7.19 -26.25 16.56
C LYS A 58 7.18 -25.05 15.61
N ARG A 59 6.01 -24.73 15.07
CA ARG A 59 5.80 -23.50 14.31
C ARG A 59 5.86 -22.32 15.28
N VAL A 60 6.83 -21.44 15.09
CA VAL A 60 7.01 -20.23 15.93
C VAL A 60 6.62 -18.95 15.20
N GLY A 61 6.43 -19.01 13.87
CA GLY A 61 6.00 -17.89 13.06
C GLY A 61 5.89 -18.25 11.59
N GLY A 62 5.62 -17.24 10.79
CA GLY A 62 5.55 -17.34 9.33
C GLY A 62 5.90 -16.05 8.63
N ALA A 63 6.23 -16.16 7.36
CA ALA A 63 6.51 -15.04 6.46
C ALA A 63 6.14 -15.38 5.02
N PHE A 64 5.82 -14.35 4.25
CA PHE A 64 5.78 -14.44 2.79
C PHE A 64 7.18 -14.13 2.26
N ILE A 65 7.77 -15.03 1.48
CA ILE A 65 9.18 -14.95 1.05
C ILE A 65 9.31 -15.14 -0.45
N LYS A 66 10.01 -14.22 -1.11
CA LYS A 66 10.55 -14.33 -2.47
C LYS A 66 12.02 -13.95 -2.47
N PRO A 67 12.80 -14.24 -3.52
CA PRO A 67 14.13 -13.63 -3.68
C PRO A 67 14.07 -12.12 -3.48
N ASN A 68 14.98 -11.58 -2.69
CA ASN A 68 15.13 -10.15 -2.35
C ASN A 68 13.95 -9.51 -1.61
N ILE A 69 12.94 -10.28 -1.15
CA ILE A 69 11.80 -9.72 -0.42
C ILE A 69 11.24 -10.70 0.60
N PHE A 70 10.99 -10.23 1.80
CA PHE A 70 10.11 -10.91 2.75
C PHE A 70 9.17 -9.91 3.42
N LYS A 71 7.96 -10.37 3.74
CA LYS A 71 6.89 -9.54 4.30
C LYS A 71 5.86 -10.38 5.04
N CYS A 72 4.84 -9.73 5.59
CA CYS A 72 3.73 -10.40 6.27
C CYS A 72 4.20 -11.30 7.40
N ILE A 73 5.22 -10.86 8.15
CA ILE A 73 5.80 -11.60 9.27
C ILE A 73 4.81 -11.64 10.43
N PHE A 74 4.67 -12.81 11.03
CA PHE A 74 3.93 -12.98 12.28
C PHE A 74 4.63 -14.02 13.18
N THR A 75 4.39 -13.91 14.48
CA THR A 75 4.80 -14.90 15.48
C THR A 75 3.60 -15.69 15.95
N ILE A 76 3.82 -16.92 16.39
CA ILE A 76 2.80 -17.80 16.98
C ILE A 76 3.10 -17.93 18.48
N PRO A 77 2.20 -17.48 19.36
CA PRO A 77 2.40 -17.60 20.79
C PRO A 77 2.63 -19.05 21.25
N PRO A 78 3.47 -19.29 22.28
CA PRO A 78 4.09 -18.30 23.17
C PRO A 78 5.38 -17.66 22.64
N PHE A 79 5.81 -17.97 21.41
CA PHE A 79 7.00 -17.35 20.85
C PHE A 79 6.75 -15.86 20.58
N HIS A 80 7.69 -15.01 21.02
CA HIS A 80 7.59 -13.55 20.91
C HIS A 80 8.93 -12.86 20.59
N ASN A 81 9.96 -13.63 20.26
CA ASN A 81 11.28 -13.06 19.93
C ASN A 81 11.35 -12.60 18.47
N HIS A 82 10.79 -11.42 18.22
CA HIS A 82 10.77 -10.79 16.88
C HIS A 82 12.18 -10.54 16.35
N ASN A 83 13.11 -10.11 17.21
CA ASN A 83 14.49 -9.82 16.80
C ASN A 83 15.16 -11.07 16.19
N GLU A 84 14.98 -12.20 16.83
CA GLU A 84 15.55 -13.46 16.34
C GLU A 84 14.89 -13.94 15.07
N LEU A 85 13.55 -13.85 15.01
CA LEU A 85 12.80 -14.18 13.80
C LEU A 85 13.27 -13.35 12.59
N ILE A 86 13.46 -12.05 12.76
CA ILE A 86 13.94 -11.15 11.71
C ILE A 86 15.35 -11.53 11.25
N LYS A 87 16.25 -11.85 12.18
CA LYS A 87 17.60 -12.31 11.84
C LYS A 87 17.58 -13.59 11.02
N VAL A 88 16.83 -14.60 11.46
CA VAL A 88 16.71 -15.89 10.77
C VAL A 88 16.14 -15.72 9.36
N LEU A 89 15.07 -14.93 9.22
CA LEU A 89 14.47 -14.62 7.92
C LEU A 89 15.45 -13.87 7.01
N THR A 90 16.17 -12.88 7.54
CA THR A 90 17.17 -12.13 6.79
C THR A 90 18.26 -13.03 6.22
N LEU A 91 18.80 -13.93 7.06
CA LEU A 91 19.84 -14.88 6.63
C LEU A 91 19.31 -15.84 5.56
N TYR A 92 18.12 -16.40 5.76
CA TYR A 92 17.52 -17.30 4.78
C TYR A 92 17.27 -16.61 3.44
N VAL A 93 16.67 -15.41 3.45
CA VAL A 93 16.39 -14.66 2.23
C VAL A 93 17.68 -14.33 1.50
N ALA A 94 18.75 -13.96 2.21
CA ALA A 94 20.06 -13.71 1.60
C ALA A 94 20.61 -14.93 0.83
N THR A 95 20.28 -16.17 1.26
CA THR A 95 20.74 -17.38 0.55
C THR A 95 20.04 -17.64 -0.79
N ILE A 96 18.81 -17.13 -0.95
CA ILE A 96 17.97 -17.34 -2.15
C ILE A 96 17.85 -16.10 -3.04
N SER A 97 18.50 -15.00 -2.64
CA SER A 97 18.40 -13.69 -3.30
C SER A 97 19.54 -13.45 -4.28
N ASP A 98 19.24 -12.60 -5.26
CA ASP A 98 20.25 -12.02 -6.13
C ASP A 98 21.06 -10.98 -5.34
N LYS A 99 22.39 -11.17 -5.32
CA LYS A 99 23.32 -10.31 -4.57
C LYS A 99 23.48 -8.91 -5.18
N CYS A 100 23.04 -8.71 -6.42
CA CYS A 100 23.04 -7.40 -7.06
C CYS A 100 21.88 -6.51 -6.60
N ASN A 101 20.91 -7.07 -5.90
CA ASN A 101 19.70 -6.38 -5.46
C ASN A 101 19.57 -6.38 -3.93
N SER A 102 19.03 -5.29 -3.37
CA SER A 102 18.75 -5.21 -1.94
C SER A 102 17.67 -6.20 -1.52
N ILE A 103 17.74 -6.69 -0.28
CA ILE A 103 16.59 -7.31 0.39
C ILE A 103 15.68 -6.19 0.88
N VAL A 104 14.37 -6.30 0.60
CA VAL A 104 13.38 -5.33 1.05
C VAL A 104 12.32 -5.96 1.94
N VAL A 105 11.85 -5.19 2.93
CA VAL A 105 10.72 -5.51 3.79
C VAL A 105 9.74 -4.33 3.72
N PRO A 106 8.68 -4.43 2.92
CA PRO A 106 7.81 -3.29 2.62
C PRO A 106 6.77 -2.98 3.70
N ASP A 107 6.64 -3.84 4.71
CA ASP A 107 5.57 -3.79 5.71
C ASP A 107 6.08 -4.11 7.13
N ALA A 108 7.29 -3.67 7.46
CA ALA A 108 7.87 -3.84 8.78
C ALA A 108 6.99 -3.18 9.86
N ASP A 109 6.73 -3.89 10.96
CA ASP A 109 6.08 -3.30 12.12
C ASP A 109 6.93 -2.13 12.64
N ILE A 110 6.30 -0.99 12.89
CA ILE A 110 6.98 0.20 13.39
C ILE A 110 7.69 -0.06 14.73
N ASN A 111 7.16 -0.97 15.54
CA ASN A 111 7.75 -1.35 16.81
C ASN A 111 8.99 -2.26 16.66
N ASP A 112 9.17 -2.88 15.51
CA ASP A 112 10.27 -3.80 15.22
C ASP A 112 11.40 -3.13 14.42
N ILE A 113 11.31 -1.84 14.10
CA ILE A 113 12.28 -1.11 13.26
C ILE A 113 13.72 -1.27 13.75
N ASP A 114 13.94 -1.20 15.07
CA ASP A 114 15.28 -1.34 15.63
C ASP A 114 15.84 -2.77 15.49
N TYR A 115 14.99 -3.79 15.48
CA TYR A 115 15.44 -5.16 15.19
C TYR A 115 15.89 -5.32 13.74
N TYR A 116 15.21 -4.65 12.81
CA TYR A 116 15.66 -4.59 11.41
C TYR A 116 16.98 -3.84 11.26
N LYS A 117 17.13 -2.68 11.90
CA LYS A 117 18.40 -1.93 11.91
C LYS A 117 19.55 -2.77 12.48
N ASN A 118 19.31 -3.49 13.58
CA ASN A 118 20.29 -4.41 14.18
C ASN A 118 20.64 -5.58 13.26
N SER A 119 19.77 -5.91 12.29
CA SER A 119 20.01 -6.90 11.23
C SER A 119 20.61 -6.31 9.96
N GLY A 120 21.01 -5.02 9.98
CA GLY A 120 21.69 -4.31 8.91
C GLY A 120 20.77 -3.68 7.86
N PHE A 121 19.49 -3.50 8.16
CA PHE A 121 18.56 -2.77 7.28
C PHE A 121 18.61 -1.26 7.56
N CYS A 122 18.34 -0.49 6.51
CA CYS A 122 18.03 0.94 6.58
C CYS A 122 16.51 1.15 6.48
N LEU A 123 15.99 2.10 7.24
CA LEU A 123 14.62 2.58 7.10
C LEU A 123 14.57 3.60 5.98
N GLU A 124 13.85 3.29 4.91
CA GLU A 124 13.72 4.16 3.74
C GLU A 124 12.56 5.17 3.92
N ARG A 125 11.42 4.68 4.44
CA ARG A 125 10.23 5.48 4.68
C ARG A 125 9.28 4.79 5.65
N ILE A 126 8.31 5.54 6.14
CA ILE A 126 7.16 5.04 6.89
C ILE A 126 5.90 5.36 6.08
N ASP A 127 5.12 4.34 5.78
CA ASP A 127 3.84 4.48 5.11
C ASP A 127 2.70 4.37 6.14
N LYS A 128 1.74 5.30 6.07
CA LYS A 128 0.53 5.35 6.90
C LYS A 128 -0.66 4.88 6.10
N LEU A 129 -1.34 3.85 6.57
CA LEU A 129 -2.67 3.52 6.08
C LEU A 129 -3.67 4.45 6.77
N MET A 130 -4.43 5.19 5.97
CA MET A 130 -5.45 6.10 6.46
C MET A 130 -6.84 5.66 5.98
N ILE A 131 -7.86 5.92 6.79
CA ILE A 131 -9.26 5.59 6.51
C ILE A 131 -10.15 6.79 6.80
N CYS A 132 -11.18 6.98 5.98
CA CYS A 132 -12.20 7.99 6.18
C CYS A 132 -13.58 7.38 5.99
N PRO A 133 -14.55 7.62 6.90
CA PRO A 133 -15.92 7.24 6.67
C PRO A 133 -16.48 7.89 5.42
N THR A 134 -17.26 7.16 4.66
CA THR A 134 -18.03 7.74 3.54
C THR A 134 -19.12 8.66 4.08
N ASN A 135 -19.50 9.68 3.34
CA ASN A 135 -20.51 10.65 3.78
C ASN A 135 -21.32 11.19 2.61
N GLU A 136 -22.48 11.76 2.91
CA GLU A 136 -23.43 12.33 1.94
C GLU A 136 -23.25 13.84 1.77
N SER A 137 -22.08 14.38 2.02
CA SER A 137 -21.85 15.82 1.92
C SER A 137 -22.22 16.38 0.54
N ASP A 138 -22.89 17.52 0.53
CA ASP A 138 -23.17 18.24 -0.70
C ASP A 138 -21.90 18.84 -1.28
N ILE A 139 -21.68 18.55 -2.56
CA ILE A 139 -20.49 18.98 -3.29
C ILE A 139 -20.90 20.05 -4.28
N THR A 140 -20.41 21.25 -4.07
CA THR A 140 -20.55 22.30 -5.07
C THR A 140 -19.43 22.17 -6.09
N LEU A 141 -19.72 21.53 -7.21
CA LEU A 141 -18.79 21.46 -8.35
C LEU A 141 -18.70 22.83 -9.02
N LYS A 142 -17.50 23.39 -9.12
CA LYS A 142 -17.29 24.66 -9.85
C LYS A 142 -17.50 24.40 -11.34
N GLU A 143 -18.29 25.24 -11.99
CA GLU A 143 -18.61 25.13 -13.43
C GLU A 143 -17.38 25.15 -14.34
N ARG A 144 -16.30 25.74 -13.88
CA ARG A 144 -15.00 25.79 -14.55
C ARG A 144 -14.43 24.39 -14.83
N TYR A 145 -14.74 23.39 -14.02
CA TYR A 145 -14.13 22.05 -14.11
C TYR A 145 -15.06 21.06 -14.79
N LYS A 146 -14.48 20.19 -15.63
CA LYS A 146 -15.15 19.06 -16.25
C LYS A 146 -14.63 17.78 -15.58
N PHE A 147 -15.54 16.99 -15.00
CA PHE A 147 -15.26 15.70 -14.41
C PHE A 147 -15.56 14.60 -15.40
N MET A 148 -14.65 13.63 -15.53
CA MET A 148 -14.75 12.48 -16.42
C MET A 148 -14.29 11.21 -15.73
N PHE A 149 -14.60 10.05 -16.29
CA PHE A 149 -14.09 8.75 -15.85
C PHE A 149 -12.86 8.37 -16.68
N PRO A 150 -11.84 7.72 -16.08
CA PRO A 150 -10.68 7.27 -16.83
C PRO A 150 -11.04 6.16 -17.83
N ARG A 151 -10.41 6.23 -19.00
CA ARG A 151 -10.40 5.18 -20.03
C ARG A 151 -8.97 4.95 -20.46
N ARG A 152 -8.68 3.82 -21.10
CA ARG A 152 -7.31 3.52 -21.56
C ARG A 152 -6.73 4.58 -22.50
N GLU A 153 -7.58 5.28 -23.24
CA GLU A 153 -7.17 6.40 -24.11
C GLU A 153 -6.58 7.59 -23.33
N HIS A 154 -6.88 7.72 -22.03
CA HIS A 154 -6.33 8.77 -21.15
C HIS A 154 -5.00 8.37 -20.49
N ALA A 155 -4.48 7.15 -20.76
CA ALA A 155 -3.34 6.61 -20.00
C ALA A 155 -2.08 7.48 -20.12
N GLU A 156 -1.80 8.00 -21.30
CA GLU A 156 -0.65 8.87 -21.55
C GLU A 156 -0.78 10.21 -20.81
N GLU A 157 -1.94 10.86 -20.90
CA GLU A 157 -2.20 12.11 -20.17
C GLU A 157 -2.11 11.92 -18.65
N MET A 158 -2.61 10.78 -18.15
CA MET A 158 -2.51 10.43 -16.72
C MET A 158 -1.04 10.27 -16.30
N ALA A 159 -0.23 9.54 -17.08
CA ALA A 159 1.18 9.36 -16.80
C ALA A 159 1.96 10.69 -16.80
N HIS A 160 1.65 11.59 -17.75
CA HIS A 160 2.23 12.93 -17.77
C HIS A 160 1.87 13.76 -16.53
N LEU A 161 0.57 13.80 -16.17
CA LEU A 161 0.15 14.53 -14.96
C LEU A 161 0.80 13.97 -13.70
N TYR A 162 0.91 12.64 -13.59
CA TYR A 162 1.54 12.00 -12.44
C TYR A 162 3.03 12.36 -12.37
N PHE A 163 3.74 12.27 -13.49
CA PHE A 163 5.15 12.64 -13.55
C PHE A 163 5.38 14.12 -13.19
N GLU A 164 4.61 15.05 -13.77
CA GLU A 164 4.71 16.47 -13.43
C GLU A 164 4.40 16.75 -11.95
N THR A 165 3.38 16.07 -11.40
CA THR A 165 2.99 16.29 -10.01
C THR A 165 3.99 15.67 -9.05
N TYR A 166 4.40 14.44 -9.29
CA TYR A 166 5.28 13.71 -8.38
C TYR A 166 6.72 14.21 -8.44
N SER A 167 7.21 14.70 -9.58
CA SER A 167 8.54 15.33 -9.67
C SER A 167 8.70 16.56 -8.79
N ASN A 168 7.59 17.18 -8.37
CA ASN A 168 7.56 18.33 -7.45
C ASN A 168 7.22 17.91 -6.00
N ASN A 169 7.25 16.61 -5.67
CA ASN A 169 6.94 16.14 -4.32
C ASN A 169 8.09 16.46 -3.36
N ASN A 170 7.74 16.77 -2.11
CA ASN A 170 8.72 17.03 -1.05
C ASN A 170 9.51 15.79 -0.62
N LEU A 171 9.02 14.59 -0.94
CA LEU A 171 9.72 13.33 -0.67
C LEU A 171 10.56 12.91 -1.87
N GLN A 172 11.87 12.88 -1.71
CA GLN A 172 12.82 12.62 -2.79
C GLN A 172 12.55 11.31 -3.53
N TYR A 173 12.20 10.22 -2.82
CA TYR A 173 11.94 8.93 -3.45
C TYR A 173 10.72 8.94 -4.38
N ILE A 174 9.77 9.85 -4.17
CA ILE A 174 8.63 10.10 -5.08
C ILE A 174 9.09 11.00 -6.23
N ALA A 175 9.79 12.09 -5.90
CA ALA A 175 10.26 13.07 -6.87
C ALA A 175 11.25 12.50 -7.90
N THR A 176 11.94 11.41 -7.58
CA THR A 176 12.90 10.74 -8.48
C THR A 176 12.30 9.61 -9.32
N GLN A 177 11.00 9.34 -9.22
CA GLN A 177 10.34 8.35 -10.06
C GLN A 177 10.34 8.80 -11.53
N SER A 178 10.73 7.89 -12.43
CA SER A 178 10.80 8.19 -13.86
C SER A 178 9.43 8.27 -14.53
N TYR A 179 9.38 8.87 -15.70
CA TYR A 179 8.17 8.88 -16.53
C TYR A 179 7.69 7.46 -16.88
N GLU A 180 8.63 6.56 -17.21
CA GLU A 180 8.35 5.15 -17.51
C GLU A 180 7.71 4.43 -16.31
N PHE A 181 8.10 4.79 -15.09
CA PHE A 181 7.46 4.29 -13.88
C PHE A 181 5.99 4.75 -13.83
N GLN A 182 5.70 6.02 -14.13
CA GLN A 182 4.31 6.51 -14.15
C GLN A 182 3.47 5.87 -15.25
N VAL A 183 4.04 5.64 -16.42
CA VAL A 183 3.39 4.89 -17.51
C VAL A 183 3.04 3.48 -17.04
N SER A 184 3.98 2.78 -16.41
CA SER A 184 3.75 1.44 -15.86
C SER A 184 2.67 1.45 -14.76
N SER A 185 2.69 2.42 -13.85
CA SER A 185 1.70 2.58 -12.77
C SER A 185 0.28 2.73 -13.32
N VAL A 186 0.09 3.59 -14.32
CA VAL A 186 -1.22 3.77 -14.97
C VAL A 186 -1.69 2.50 -15.70
N GLN A 187 -0.78 1.76 -16.34
CA GLN A 187 -1.12 0.47 -16.96
C GLN A 187 -1.61 -0.53 -15.89
N VAL A 188 -0.86 -0.65 -14.79
CA VAL A 188 -1.23 -1.50 -13.65
C VAL A 188 -2.58 -1.13 -13.08
N PHE A 189 -2.91 0.17 -12.97
CA PHE A 189 -4.25 0.62 -12.56
C PHE A 189 -5.35 0.04 -13.47
N PHE A 190 -5.24 0.20 -14.79
CA PHE A 190 -6.26 -0.30 -15.71
C PHE A 190 -6.39 -1.82 -15.71
N ASP A 191 -5.28 -2.54 -15.56
CA ASP A 191 -5.29 -4.00 -15.45
C ASP A 191 -5.90 -4.46 -14.13
N HIS A 192 -5.61 -3.74 -13.05
CA HIS A 192 -6.16 -4.04 -11.72
C HIS A 192 -7.68 -3.84 -11.67
N ILE A 193 -8.22 -2.71 -12.12
CA ILE A 193 -9.68 -2.49 -12.12
C ILE A 193 -10.41 -3.50 -13.01
N LYS A 194 -9.80 -3.90 -14.12
CA LYS A 194 -10.34 -4.97 -14.98
C LYS A 194 -10.35 -6.32 -14.25
N SER A 195 -9.26 -6.68 -13.58
CA SER A 195 -9.16 -7.95 -12.85
C SER A 195 -10.11 -8.03 -11.65
N MET A 196 -10.37 -6.89 -11.00
CA MET A 196 -11.27 -6.76 -9.86
C MET A 196 -12.73 -6.53 -10.27
N ASN A 197 -13.01 -6.44 -11.57
CA ASN A 197 -14.34 -6.11 -12.12
C ASN A 197 -14.92 -4.81 -11.53
N VAL A 198 -14.05 -3.79 -11.36
CA VAL A 198 -14.42 -2.47 -10.84
C VAL A 198 -14.76 -1.55 -11.98
N THR A 199 -15.83 -0.75 -11.85
CA THR A 199 -16.21 0.24 -12.84
C THR A 199 -15.27 1.44 -12.85
N ASN A 200 -14.98 1.98 -14.03
CA ASN A 200 -14.19 3.21 -14.20
C ASN A 200 -14.84 4.44 -13.50
N GLU A 201 -16.14 4.39 -13.24
CA GLU A 201 -16.90 5.47 -12.58
C GLU A 201 -16.49 5.74 -11.15
N TRP A 202 -15.79 4.79 -10.51
CA TRP A 202 -15.20 4.98 -9.18
C TRP A 202 -14.08 6.00 -9.17
N SER A 203 -13.44 6.18 -10.30
CA SER A 203 -12.31 7.09 -10.46
C SER A 203 -12.74 8.40 -11.13
N THR A 204 -11.93 9.43 -11.00
CA THR A 204 -12.23 10.77 -11.49
C THR A 204 -11.03 11.38 -12.19
N LEU A 205 -11.24 11.86 -13.40
CA LEU A 205 -10.34 12.77 -14.11
C LEU A 205 -10.95 14.16 -14.14
N VAL A 206 -10.13 15.20 -14.03
CA VAL A 206 -10.59 16.59 -14.04
C VAL A 206 -9.85 17.40 -15.08
N TYR A 207 -10.63 18.10 -15.91
CA TYR A 207 -10.14 19.05 -16.91
C TYR A 207 -10.61 20.47 -16.58
N ASP A 208 -9.73 21.45 -16.77
CA ASP A 208 -10.11 22.88 -16.76
C ASP A 208 -10.75 23.25 -18.10
N LYS A 209 -12.02 23.65 -18.09
CA LYS A 209 -12.76 24.01 -19.31
C LYS A 209 -12.18 25.24 -20.03
N VAL A 210 -11.50 26.11 -19.31
CA VAL A 210 -10.91 27.34 -19.87
C VAL A 210 -9.61 27.02 -20.62
N THR A 211 -8.67 26.36 -19.95
CA THR A 211 -7.35 26.04 -20.54
C THR A 211 -7.34 24.73 -21.32
N LYS A 212 -8.39 23.93 -21.23
CA LYS A 212 -8.50 22.56 -21.78
C LYS A 212 -7.46 21.58 -21.24
N LYS A 213 -6.72 21.96 -20.20
CA LYS A 213 -5.70 21.12 -19.58
C LYS A 213 -6.33 20.03 -18.71
N PHE A 214 -5.71 18.85 -18.70
CA PHE A 214 -5.93 17.80 -17.71
C PHE A 214 -5.21 18.21 -16.43
N ILE A 215 -5.92 18.34 -15.31
CA ILE A 215 -5.43 19.00 -14.09
C ILE A 215 -5.58 18.20 -12.81
N GLY A 216 -6.23 17.06 -12.84
CA GLY A 216 -6.38 16.24 -11.63
C GLY A 216 -6.89 14.85 -11.91
N ALA A 217 -6.44 13.89 -11.10
CA ALA A 217 -6.90 12.52 -11.12
C ALA A 217 -7.05 11.98 -9.68
N CYS A 218 -8.11 11.19 -9.48
CA CYS A 218 -8.32 10.36 -8.31
C CYS A 218 -8.65 8.97 -8.81
N THR A 219 -7.73 8.02 -8.71
CA THR A 219 -7.96 6.62 -9.10
C THR A 219 -8.34 5.80 -7.90
N VAL A 220 -9.40 5.02 -8.03
CA VAL A 220 -9.93 4.18 -6.96
C VAL A 220 -10.16 2.76 -7.47
N SER A 221 -9.83 1.78 -6.65
CA SER A 221 -10.14 0.38 -6.89
C SER A 221 -10.52 -0.32 -5.60
N LEU A 222 -10.85 -1.61 -5.68
CA LEU A 222 -11.01 -2.47 -4.52
C LEU A 222 -9.67 -3.05 -4.09
N VAL A 223 -9.35 -2.89 -2.82
CA VAL A 223 -8.24 -3.59 -2.18
C VAL A 223 -8.79 -4.22 -0.91
N ASN A 224 -8.77 -5.54 -0.81
CA ASN A 224 -9.31 -6.27 0.34
C ASN A 224 -10.75 -5.84 0.68
N ASP A 225 -11.64 -5.91 -0.31
CA ASP A 225 -13.09 -5.64 -0.21
C ASP A 225 -13.49 -4.20 0.19
N LEU A 226 -12.56 -3.26 0.27
CA LEU A 226 -12.85 -1.85 0.53
C LEU A 226 -12.29 -0.95 -0.57
N PRO A 227 -12.97 0.16 -0.89
CA PRO A 227 -12.45 1.17 -1.80
C PRO A 227 -11.12 1.71 -1.30
N TYR A 228 -10.19 1.80 -2.22
CA TYR A 228 -8.84 2.26 -1.97
C TYR A 228 -8.41 3.27 -3.03
N VAL A 229 -8.00 4.45 -2.60
CA VAL A 229 -7.44 5.47 -3.48
C VAL A 229 -6.01 5.05 -3.82
N LEU A 230 -5.78 4.74 -5.09
CA LEU A 230 -4.47 4.31 -5.60
C LEU A 230 -3.56 5.50 -5.87
N ASP A 231 -4.07 6.49 -6.62
CA ASP A 231 -3.40 7.75 -6.90
C ASP A 231 -4.33 8.92 -6.69
N PHE A 232 -3.78 10.01 -6.17
CA PHE A 232 -4.51 11.25 -5.95
C PHE A 232 -3.61 12.43 -6.29
N VAL A 233 -3.83 13.04 -7.44
CA VAL A 233 -2.96 14.09 -7.97
C VAL A 233 -3.75 15.31 -8.42
N VAL A 234 -3.16 16.49 -8.20
CA VAL A 234 -3.60 17.78 -8.74
C VAL A 234 -2.39 18.48 -9.31
N HIS A 235 -2.49 18.89 -10.57
CA HIS A 235 -1.45 19.64 -11.26
C HIS A 235 -0.95 20.82 -10.40
N PRO A 236 0.36 21.08 -10.28
CA PRO A 236 0.92 22.10 -9.38
C PRO A 236 0.26 23.47 -9.53
N ASP A 237 0.03 23.94 -10.75
CA ASP A 237 -0.63 25.24 -11.01
C ASP A 237 -2.08 25.33 -10.53
N PHE A 238 -2.72 24.21 -10.24
CA PHE A 238 -4.13 24.11 -9.82
C PHE A 238 -4.31 23.69 -8.36
N GLN A 239 -3.22 23.47 -7.64
CA GLN A 239 -3.24 23.20 -6.20
C GLN A 239 -3.73 24.43 -5.41
N ARG A 240 -4.16 24.19 -4.16
CA ARG A 240 -4.67 25.20 -3.21
C ARG A 240 -5.88 26.01 -3.71
N LYS A 241 -6.56 25.54 -4.78
CA LYS A 241 -7.78 26.16 -5.34
C LYS A 241 -9.07 25.39 -4.98
N GLY A 242 -8.96 24.43 -4.03
CA GLY A 242 -10.09 23.62 -3.56
C GLY A 242 -10.40 22.40 -4.44
N LEU A 243 -9.64 22.17 -5.54
CA LEU A 243 -9.89 21.06 -6.47
C LEU A 243 -9.73 19.70 -5.79
N ALA A 244 -8.67 19.50 -5.00
CA ALA A 244 -8.43 18.28 -4.25
C ALA A 244 -9.61 17.96 -3.31
N SER A 245 -10.09 18.95 -2.55
CA SER A 245 -11.24 18.75 -1.65
C SER A 245 -12.50 18.34 -2.40
N MET A 246 -12.81 18.97 -3.55
CA MET A 246 -13.96 18.59 -4.38
C MET A 246 -13.83 17.15 -4.90
N MET A 247 -12.65 16.74 -5.36
CA MET A 247 -12.41 15.40 -5.86
C MET A 247 -12.60 14.35 -4.76
N MET A 248 -12.01 14.58 -3.56
CA MET A 248 -12.11 13.64 -2.46
C MET A 248 -13.53 13.57 -1.88
N GLN A 249 -14.19 14.71 -1.70
CA GLN A 249 -15.60 14.74 -1.28
C GLN A 249 -16.50 13.99 -2.26
N ARG A 250 -16.27 14.16 -3.57
CA ARG A 250 -16.98 13.38 -4.60
C ARG A 250 -16.75 11.89 -4.41
N THR A 251 -15.52 11.48 -4.14
CA THR A 251 -15.19 10.07 -3.90
C THR A 251 -15.88 9.55 -2.63
N LEU A 252 -15.86 10.29 -1.53
CA LEU A 252 -16.55 9.90 -0.28
C LEU A 252 -18.08 9.74 -0.50
N LYS A 253 -18.70 10.68 -1.22
CA LYS A 253 -20.14 10.64 -1.55
C LYS A 253 -20.50 9.46 -2.46
N LEU A 254 -19.66 9.16 -3.44
CA LEU A 254 -19.89 8.07 -4.38
C LEU A 254 -20.06 6.72 -3.70
N PHE A 255 -19.33 6.49 -2.62
CA PHE A 255 -19.34 5.22 -1.89
C PHE A 255 -20.29 5.18 -0.70
N PHE A 256 -20.94 6.29 -0.35
CA PHE A 256 -21.75 6.42 0.87
C PHE A 256 -22.80 5.32 1.07
N ASN A 257 -23.50 4.93 0.00
CA ASN A 257 -24.54 3.89 0.09
C ASN A 257 -24.01 2.45 -0.07
N SER A 258 -22.72 2.28 -0.40
CA SER A 258 -22.17 0.96 -0.78
C SER A 258 -21.08 0.48 0.16
N TYR A 259 -20.32 1.40 0.75
CA TYR A 259 -19.17 1.08 1.59
C TYR A 259 -19.09 2.02 2.80
N PRO A 260 -18.73 1.49 3.99
CA PRO A 260 -18.68 2.31 5.22
C PRO A 260 -17.53 3.30 5.21
N ALA A 261 -16.47 3.05 4.44
CA ALA A 261 -15.25 3.85 4.45
C ALA A 261 -14.45 3.69 3.15
N ILE A 262 -13.55 4.63 2.90
CA ILE A 262 -12.49 4.54 1.89
C ILE A 262 -11.12 4.63 2.56
N ARG A 263 -10.10 4.12 1.89
CA ARG A 263 -8.73 4.07 2.41
C ARG A 263 -7.74 4.61 1.40
N LEU A 264 -6.57 4.99 1.91
CA LEU A 264 -5.39 5.35 1.13
C LEU A 264 -4.11 5.09 1.93
N ASN A 265 -2.98 5.05 1.26
CA ASN A 265 -1.68 5.17 1.90
C ASN A 265 -1.10 6.56 1.65
N VAL A 266 -0.43 7.10 2.65
CA VAL A 266 0.40 8.29 2.53
C VAL A 266 1.72 8.04 3.24
N THR A 267 2.83 8.46 2.64
CA THR A 267 4.12 8.38 3.31
C THR A 267 4.26 9.49 4.34
N GLU A 268 4.76 9.14 5.52
CA GLU A 268 4.98 10.09 6.62
C GLU A 268 5.91 11.23 6.19
N GLY A 269 5.52 12.45 6.52
CA GLY A 269 6.21 13.67 6.09
C GLY A 269 5.77 14.20 4.71
N ASN A 270 4.82 13.52 4.04
CA ASN A 270 4.23 14.08 2.81
C ASN A 270 3.29 15.24 3.14
N ASP A 271 3.39 16.32 2.38
CA ASP A 271 2.53 17.51 2.52
C ASP A 271 1.02 17.19 2.42
N ALA A 272 0.67 16.06 1.79
CA ALA A 272 -0.71 15.60 1.68
C ALA A 272 -1.31 15.09 3.00
N GLU A 273 -0.52 14.77 4.02
CA GLU A 273 -1.04 14.27 5.30
C GLU A 273 -2.03 15.27 5.93
N ALA A 274 -1.62 16.54 6.06
CA ALA A 274 -2.46 17.58 6.64
C ALA A 274 -3.76 17.83 5.84
N PHE A 275 -3.74 17.54 4.54
CA PHE A 275 -4.94 17.61 3.69
C PHE A 275 -5.91 16.47 4.02
N TYR A 276 -5.41 15.23 4.17
CA TYR A 276 -6.25 14.09 4.53
C TYR A 276 -6.83 14.21 5.93
N ASP A 277 -6.02 14.66 6.91
CA ASP A 277 -6.49 14.91 8.28
C ASP A 277 -7.67 15.90 8.31
N LYS A 278 -7.58 17.01 7.53
CA LYS A 278 -8.66 18.01 7.41
C LYS A 278 -9.94 17.45 6.79
N LEU A 279 -9.86 16.40 6.02
CA LEU A 279 -11.02 15.72 5.42
C LEU A 279 -11.60 14.62 6.32
N GLY A 280 -11.02 14.41 7.50
CA GLY A 280 -11.47 13.42 8.47
C GLY A 280 -10.87 12.03 8.30
N PHE A 281 -9.80 11.89 7.50
CA PHE A 281 -9.03 10.66 7.51
C PHE A 281 -8.29 10.48 8.83
N ILE A 282 -8.28 9.27 9.35
CA ILE A 282 -7.52 8.87 10.53
C ILE A 282 -6.48 7.81 10.15
N SER A 283 -5.32 7.85 10.81
CA SER A 283 -4.28 6.85 10.63
C SER A 283 -4.65 5.57 11.37
N LEU A 284 -4.64 4.42 10.67
CA LEU A 284 -4.89 3.09 11.24
C LEU A 284 -3.60 2.37 11.61
N SER A 285 -2.66 2.32 10.68
CA SER A 285 -1.39 1.64 10.89
C SER A 285 -0.24 2.41 10.25
N ARG A 286 0.94 2.20 10.80
CA ARG A 286 2.22 2.73 10.30
C ARG A 286 3.15 1.56 10.04
N LYS A 287 3.75 1.50 8.86
CA LYS A 287 4.66 0.43 8.45
C LYS A 287 5.94 1.01 7.88
N GLY A 288 7.05 0.45 8.30
CA GLY A 288 8.35 0.79 7.76
C GLY A 288 8.62 0.07 6.44
N TYR A 289 9.15 0.77 5.46
CA TYR A 289 9.80 0.16 4.31
C TYR A 289 11.29 0.08 4.61
N MET A 290 11.79 -1.15 4.74
CA MET A 290 13.18 -1.42 5.12
C MET A 290 13.93 -1.98 3.93
N SER A 291 15.20 -1.59 3.74
CA SER A 291 16.08 -2.15 2.71
C SER A 291 17.44 -2.54 3.30
N LYS A 292 18.07 -3.54 2.69
CA LYS A 292 19.41 -4.00 3.06
C LYS A 292 20.17 -4.44 1.81
N LEU A 293 21.35 -3.89 1.59
CA LEU A 293 22.30 -4.40 0.60
C LEU A 293 22.82 -5.78 1.04
N ILE A 294 23.02 -6.69 0.08
CA ILE A 294 23.52 -8.04 0.34
C ILE A 294 25.02 -8.10 0.04
#